data_725da8c4590030f6c1aea98d12c0dc09
#
_entry.id   725da8c4590030f6c1aea98d12c0dc09
#
_cell.length_a   1.000
_cell.length_b   1.000
_cell.length_c   1.000
_cell.angle_alpha   90.00
_cell.angle_beta   90.00
_cell.angle_gamma   90.00
#
_symmetry.space_group_name_H-M   'P 1'
#
loop_
_entity.id
_entity.type
_entity.pdbx_description
1 polymer ?
#
loop_
_entity_poly.entity_id
_entity_poly.type
_entity_poly.pdbx_seq_one_letter_code
_entity_poly.pdbx_strand_id
1 'polypeptide(L)'
;ASATSIIHWNAIPIFADISLDDLCIDPNSIEKNITKKTTAIMAVDISGKSSKMDEILKISKKYNLKVISDTAQSPMALYKKKFAGTLGDIGGISLNYHKHIHTGEGGVIFTDNKKYAEKMKMIRNHAEAVLRKRKNFPLINMLGNNFRLGEIEAAIAIIQLKKLKKIVEKRIKIANYLTKKLKEFKSLILPQSYND
;
A
#
# COMPACT_ATOMS: atom_id res chain seq x y z
N ALA A 1 5.05 5.56 8.77
CA ALA A 1 5.01 4.09 8.88
C ALA A 1 5.76 3.43 7.72
N SER A 2 5.59 3.87 6.46
CA SER A 2 6.22 3.24 5.29
C SER A 2 7.76 3.16 5.42
N ALA A 3 8.44 4.29 5.70
CA ALA A 3 9.89 4.30 5.91
C ALA A 3 10.33 3.47 7.11
N THR A 4 9.58 3.52 8.21
CA THR A 4 9.86 2.73 9.42
C THR A 4 9.81 1.23 9.14
N SER A 5 8.86 0.77 8.31
CA SER A 5 8.78 -0.64 7.93
C SER A 5 10.00 -1.11 7.14
N ILE A 6 10.62 -0.24 6.35
CA ILE A 6 11.85 -0.53 5.62
C ILE A 6 13.03 -0.67 6.59
N ILE A 7 13.17 0.27 7.53
CA ILE A 7 14.24 0.29 8.54
C ILE A 7 14.15 -0.93 9.45
N HIS A 8 12.94 -1.37 9.80
CA HIS A 8 12.71 -2.53 10.65
C HIS A 8 13.37 -3.81 10.11
N TRP A 9 13.56 -3.89 8.81
CA TRP A 9 14.21 -5.02 8.13
C TRP A 9 15.65 -4.71 7.70
N ASN A 10 16.31 -3.75 8.35
CA ASN A 10 17.69 -3.35 8.08
C ASN A 10 17.93 -2.88 6.62
N ALA A 11 16.89 -2.44 5.94
CA ALA A 11 17.01 -1.80 4.65
C ALA A 11 17.05 -0.28 4.83
N ILE A 12 17.70 0.42 3.91
CA ILE A 12 17.88 1.88 3.98
C ILE A 12 16.86 2.54 3.04
N PRO A 13 15.89 3.30 3.58
CA PRO A 13 14.98 4.07 2.75
C PRO A 13 15.69 5.29 2.15
N ILE A 14 15.58 5.43 0.85
CA ILE A 14 15.98 6.65 0.13
C ILE A 14 14.69 7.34 -0.32
N PHE A 15 14.49 8.57 0.15
CA PHE A 15 13.29 9.32 -0.17
C PHE A 15 13.40 9.89 -1.58
N ALA A 16 12.38 9.65 -2.40
CA ALA A 16 12.11 10.40 -3.61
C ALA A 16 11.10 11.49 -3.30
N ASP A 17 11.15 12.58 -4.05
CA ASP A 17 10.21 13.70 -3.90
C ASP A 17 8.81 13.33 -4.35
N ILE A 18 7.83 14.16 -4.05
CA ILE A 18 6.44 13.99 -4.44
C ILE A 18 6.07 14.86 -5.64
N SER A 19 5.08 14.43 -6.42
CA SER A 19 4.43 15.24 -7.42
C SER A 19 3.44 16.21 -6.76
N LEU A 20 3.45 17.48 -7.17
CA LEU A 20 2.49 18.47 -6.68
C LEU A 20 1.05 18.21 -7.15
N ASP A 21 0.86 17.42 -8.22
CA ASP A 21 -0.45 17.13 -8.78
C ASP A 21 -1.28 16.21 -7.91
N ASP A 22 -0.63 15.19 -7.32
CA ASP A 22 -1.29 14.10 -6.62
C ASP A 22 -0.73 13.82 -5.22
N LEU A 23 0.37 14.48 -4.86
CA LEU A 23 1.10 14.30 -3.60
C LEU A 23 1.64 12.87 -3.40
N CYS A 24 1.58 12.04 -4.44
CA CYS A 24 2.22 10.74 -4.47
C CYS A 24 3.68 10.87 -4.94
N ILE A 25 4.43 9.80 -4.83
CA ILE A 25 5.84 9.76 -5.23
C ILE A 25 6.00 10.15 -6.72
N ASP A 26 6.95 11.05 -7.01
CA ASP A 26 7.25 11.48 -8.38
C ASP A 26 8.14 10.44 -9.10
N PRO A 27 7.67 9.86 -10.23
CA PRO A 27 8.47 8.94 -11.03
C PRO A 27 9.82 9.48 -11.47
N ASN A 28 9.92 10.78 -11.80
CA ASN A 28 11.17 11.39 -12.18
C ASN A 28 12.16 11.45 -11.01
N SER A 29 11.66 11.69 -9.81
CA SER A 29 12.47 11.67 -8.59
C SER A 29 12.89 10.25 -8.23
N ILE A 30 12.03 9.24 -8.43
CA ILE A 30 12.42 7.84 -8.26
C ILE A 30 13.65 7.54 -9.12
N GLU A 31 13.59 7.82 -10.42
CA GLU A 31 14.64 7.45 -11.36
C GLU A 31 15.98 8.09 -11.03
N LYS A 32 15.97 9.35 -10.56
CA LYS A 32 17.17 10.08 -10.12
C LYS A 32 17.83 9.47 -8.88
N ASN A 33 17.07 8.80 -8.03
CA ASN A 33 17.56 8.25 -6.77
C ASN A 33 17.93 6.76 -6.85
N ILE A 34 17.75 6.11 -8.01
CA ILE A 34 18.11 4.70 -8.18
C ILE A 34 19.63 4.54 -8.21
N THR A 35 20.12 3.58 -7.46
CA THR A 35 21.51 3.16 -7.42
C THR A 35 21.63 1.65 -7.65
N LYS A 36 22.87 1.15 -7.78
CA LYS A 36 23.14 -0.29 -7.86
C LYS A 36 22.69 -1.08 -6.61
N LYS A 37 22.42 -0.39 -5.50
CA LYS A 37 21.93 -0.99 -4.25
C LYS A 37 20.41 -0.96 -4.12
N THR A 38 19.72 -0.26 -5.01
CA THR A 38 18.25 -0.18 -4.99
C THR A 38 17.65 -1.53 -5.38
N THR A 39 16.73 -2.04 -4.60
CA THR A 39 16.08 -3.35 -4.83
C THR A 39 14.57 -3.23 -5.02
N ALA A 40 13.96 -2.19 -4.47
CA ALA A 40 12.52 -2.01 -4.54
C ALA A 40 12.14 -0.51 -4.53
N ILE A 41 10.95 -0.25 -5.03
CA ILE A 41 10.25 1.04 -4.94
C ILE A 41 9.05 0.81 -4.01
N MET A 42 8.91 1.67 -2.98
CA MET A 42 7.69 1.70 -2.16
C MET A 42 6.87 2.92 -2.58
N ALA A 43 5.78 2.67 -3.27
CA ALA A 43 4.83 3.70 -3.70
C ALA A 43 3.72 3.83 -2.66
N VAL A 44 3.53 5.04 -2.12
CA VAL A 44 2.49 5.33 -1.14
C VAL A 44 1.35 6.05 -1.83
N ASP A 45 0.17 5.46 -1.78
CA ASP A 45 -1.06 6.02 -2.31
C ASP A 45 -1.68 6.95 -1.26
N ILE A 46 -1.72 8.25 -1.55
CA ILE A 46 -2.05 9.30 -0.57
C ILE A 46 -3.48 9.81 -0.75
N SER A 47 -4.21 9.92 0.37
CA SER A 47 -5.51 10.64 0.46
C SER A 47 -6.55 10.18 -0.57
N GLY A 48 -6.57 8.90 -0.92
CA GLY A 48 -7.49 8.33 -1.90
C GLY A 48 -6.99 8.36 -3.34
N LYS A 49 -5.76 8.82 -3.58
CA LYS A 49 -5.14 8.81 -4.91
C LYS A 49 -4.14 7.67 -5.04
N SER A 50 -4.12 7.08 -6.22
CA SER A 50 -3.08 6.12 -6.58
C SER A 50 -1.87 6.83 -7.16
N SER A 51 -0.69 6.34 -6.84
CA SER A 51 0.55 6.74 -7.50
C SER A 51 0.49 6.46 -9.01
N LYS A 52 1.31 7.14 -9.81
CA LYS A 52 1.40 6.97 -11.28
C LYS A 52 2.01 5.61 -11.64
N MET A 53 1.22 4.56 -11.44
CA MET A 53 1.70 3.17 -11.48
C MET A 53 2.30 2.76 -12.81
N ASP A 54 1.79 3.23 -13.96
CA ASP A 54 2.35 2.88 -15.27
C ASP A 54 3.80 3.35 -15.41
N GLU A 55 4.09 4.58 -14.94
CA GLU A 55 5.43 5.14 -14.97
C GLU A 55 6.35 4.42 -13.98
N ILE A 56 5.87 4.17 -12.77
CA ILE A 56 6.61 3.43 -11.74
C ILE A 56 6.93 2.01 -12.21
N LEU A 57 5.97 1.31 -12.81
CA LEU A 57 6.18 -0.05 -13.34
C LEU A 57 7.15 -0.05 -14.53
N LYS A 58 7.14 0.98 -15.37
CA LYS A 58 8.12 1.13 -16.44
C LYS A 58 9.55 1.31 -15.88
N ILE A 59 9.71 2.14 -14.86
CA ILE A 59 10.98 2.32 -14.15
C ILE A 59 11.41 1.01 -13.48
N SER A 60 10.52 0.34 -12.75
CA SER A 60 10.83 -0.91 -12.07
C SER A 60 11.32 -1.98 -13.04
N LYS A 61 10.68 -2.09 -14.20
CA LYS A 61 11.10 -3.02 -15.26
C LYS A 61 12.47 -2.65 -15.85
N LYS A 62 12.73 -1.37 -16.10
CA LYS A 62 14.01 -0.86 -16.64
C LYS A 62 15.18 -1.20 -15.72
N TYR A 63 14.98 -1.09 -14.40
CA TYR A 63 16.02 -1.28 -13.40
C TYR A 63 15.92 -2.61 -12.65
N ASN A 64 15.03 -3.51 -13.07
CA ASN A 64 14.76 -4.80 -12.41
C ASN A 64 14.45 -4.68 -10.91
N LEU A 65 13.60 -3.73 -10.54
CA LEU A 65 13.21 -3.44 -9.18
C LEU A 65 11.84 -4.08 -8.86
N LYS A 66 11.56 -4.28 -7.57
CA LYS A 66 10.24 -4.67 -7.08
C LYS A 66 9.42 -3.46 -6.72
N VAL A 67 8.10 -3.56 -6.84
CA VAL A 67 7.17 -2.49 -6.47
C VAL A 67 6.27 -2.94 -5.34
N ILE A 68 6.32 -2.19 -4.25
CA ILE A 68 5.45 -2.37 -3.07
C ILE A 68 4.52 -1.17 -3.01
N SER A 69 3.21 -1.41 -3.00
CA SER A 69 2.20 -0.35 -2.89
C SER A 69 1.67 -0.26 -1.46
N ASP A 70 1.94 0.84 -0.80
CA ASP A 70 1.33 1.17 0.49
C ASP A 70 0.03 1.95 0.24
N THR A 71 -1.08 1.24 0.28
CA THR A 71 -2.43 1.79 0.02
C THR A 71 -3.19 2.05 1.32
N ALA A 72 -2.45 2.22 2.43
CA ALA A 72 -3.03 2.40 3.76
C ALA A 72 -3.96 3.61 3.89
N GLN A 73 -3.83 4.63 3.02
CA GLN A 73 -4.69 5.81 2.99
C GLN A 73 -5.68 5.84 1.83
N SER A 74 -5.64 4.84 0.96
CA SER A 74 -6.39 4.86 -0.31
C SER A 74 -7.15 3.56 -0.57
N PRO A 75 -7.83 2.97 0.44
CA PRO A 75 -8.63 1.77 0.22
C PRO A 75 -9.73 2.07 -0.81
N MET A 76 -9.91 1.19 -1.79
CA MET A 76 -10.80 1.33 -2.96
C MET A 76 -10.41 2.41 -3.99
N ALA A 77 -9.27 3.09 -3.85
CA ALA A 77 -8.79 3.94 -4.92
C ALA A 77 -8.54 3.10 -6.19
N LEU A 78 -8.82 3.70 -7.33
CA LEU A 78 -8.63 3.06 -8.63
C LEU A 78 -7.51 3.76 -9.40
N TYR A 79 -6.77 2.99 -10.16
CA TYR A 79 -5.87 3.46 -11.19
C TYR A 79 -6.23 2.76 -12.49
N LYS A 80 -6.76 3.50 -13.47
CA LYS A 80 -7.22 2.94 -14.75
C LYS A 80 -8.16 1.73 -14.54
N LYS A 81 -9.17 1.91 -13.69
CA LYS A 81 -10.20 0.90 -13.33
C LYS A 81 -9.68 -0.33 -12.57
N LYS A 82 -8.43 -0.37 -12.14
CA LYS A 82 -7.87 -1.42 -11.27
C LYS A 82 -7.67 -0.88 -9.87
N PHE A 83 -7.89 -1.71 -8.86
CA PHE A 83 -7.65 -1.28 -7.48
C PHE A 83 -6.19 -0.91 -7.26
N ALA A 84 -5.96 0.28 -6.69
CA ALA A 84 -4.66 0.67 -6.19
C ALA A 84 -4.14 -0.37 -5.20
N GLY A 85 -2.82 -0.54 -5.15
CA GLY A 85 -2.21 -1.59 -4.35
C GLY A 85 -2.15 -2.97 -5.02
N THR A 86 -2.97 -3.25 -6.05
CA THR A 86 -2.93 -4.54 -6.77
C THR A 86 -2.06 -4.51 -8.02
N LEU A 87 -1.40 -3.41 -8.30
CA LEU A 87 -0.66 -3.18 -9.54
C LEU A 87 0.83 -3.50 -9.42
N GLY A 88 1.38 -3.45 -8.21
CA GLY A 88 2.77 -3.82 -7.92
C GLY A 88 2.97 -5.30 -7.63
N ASP A 89 4.17 -5.67 -7.18
CA ASP A 89 4.48 -7.03 -6.75
C ASP A 89 3.77 -7.40 -5.43
N ILE A 90 3.64 -6.43 -4.52
CA ILE A 90 3.00 -6.56 -3.20
C ILE A 90 2.22 -5.28 -2.92
N GLY A 91 1.04 -5.42 -2.35
CA GLY A 91 0.27 -4.29 -1.84
C GLY A 91 -0.25 -4.52 -0.44
N GLY A 92 -0.59 -3.44 0.25
CA GLY A 92 -1.10 -3.51 1.60
C GLY A 92 -2.06 -2.39 1.95
N ILE A 93 -3.06 -2.72 2.75
CA ILE A 93 -3.97 -1.77 3.39
C ILE A 93 -3.84 -1.86 4.91
N SER A 94 -4.14 -0.77 5.57
CA SER A 94 -4.16 -0.68 7.03
C SER A 94 -5.58 -0.81 7.57
N LEU A 95 -5.72 -1.50 8.70
CA LEU A 95 -6.94 -1.58 9.50
C LEU A 95 -6.76 -0.89 10.86
N ASN A 96 -5.76 -0.02 10.99
CA ASN A 96 -5.57 0.82 12.16
C ASN A 96 -6.79 1.73 12.40
N TYR A 97 -7.06 2.11 13.64
CA TYR A 97 -8.28 2.82 14.06
C TYR A 97 -8.52 4.18 13.35
N HIS A 98 -7.50 4.83 12.80
CA HIS A 98 -7.65 6.06 12.01
C HIS A 98 -8.15 5.84 10.58
N LYS A 99 -8.23 4.60 10.09
CA LYS A 99 -8.51 4.31 8.69
C LYS A 99 -10.01 4.35 8.38
N HIS A 100 -10.35 4.30 7.11
CA HIS A 100 -11.73 4.31 6.62
C HIS A 100 -12.57 3.18 7.22
N ILE A 101 -11.96 2.02 7.34
CA ILE A 101 -12.44 0.86 8.10
C ILE A 101 -11.31 0.39 9.00
N HIS A 102 -11.65 -0.14 10.16
CA HIS A 102 -10.64 -0.52 11.13
C HIS A 102 -11.09 -1.67 12.02
N THR A 103 -10.11 -2.29 12.66
CA THR A 103 -10.29 -3.36 13.65
C THR A 103 -9.61 -3.03 14.99
N GLY A 104 -9.36 -1.74 15.23
CA GLY A 104 -8.44 -1.28 16.24
C GLY A 104 -7.04 -1.21 15.64
N GLU A 105 -6.37 -2.33 15.55
CA GLU A 105 -5.12 -2.52 14.82
C GLU A 105 -5.26 -3.66 13.82
N GLY A 106 -4.46 -3.63 12.75
CA GLY A 106 -4.42 -4.68 11.75
C GLY A 106 -3.98 -4.19 10.37
N GLY A 107 -3.88 -5.13 9.44
CA GLY A 107 -3.57 -4.88 8.05
C GLY A 107 -3.83 -6.10 7.19
N VAL A 108 -3.96 -5.87 5.90
CA VAL A 108 -4.10 -6.92 4.89
C VAL A 108 -3.04 -6.70 3.84
N ILE A 109 -2.29 -7.74 3.53
CA ILE A 109 -1.28 -7.74 2.46
C ILE A 109 -1.77 -8.67 1.36
N PHE A 110 -1.60 -8.27 0.11
CA PHE A 110 -2.01 -9.02 -1.06
C PHE A 110 -0.92 -9.05 -2.12
N THR A 111 -0.87 -10.13 -2.87
CA THR A 111 0.05 -10.36 -3.98
C THR A 111 -0.47 -11.50 -4.86
N ASP A 112 -0.21 -11.42 -6.16
CA ASP A 112 -0.47 -12.51 -7.11
C ASP A 112 0.71 -13.51 -7.15
N ASN A 113 1.84 -13.19 -6.51
CA ASN A 113 3.00 -14.05 -6.47
C ASN A 113 2.90 -15.08 -5.33
N LYS A 114 2.67 -16.34 -5.69
CA LYS A 114 2.55 -17.44 -4.74
C LYS A 114 3.76 -17.57 -3.79
N LYS A 115 5.00 -17.35 -4.29
CA LYS A 115 6.21 -17.43 -3.46
C LYS A 115 6.23 -16.32 -2.41
N TYR A 116 5.80 -15.10 -2.78
CA TYR A 116 5.68 -14.00 -1.81
C TYR A 116 4.58 -14.27 -0.80
N ALA A 117 3.41 -14.76 -1.24
CA ALA A 117 2.33 -15.11 -0.34
C ALA A 117 2.76 -16.17 0.70
N GLU A 118 3.49 -17.19 0.28
CA GLU A 118 4.02 -18.23 1.18
C GLU A 118 5.02 -17.64 2.18
N LYS A 119 5.98 -16.82 1.73
CA LYS A 119 6.95 -16.15 2.61
C LYS A 119 6.27 -15.24 3.63
N MET A 120 5.30 -14.43 3.21
CA MET A 120 4.57 -13.51 4.10
C MET A 120 3.77 -14.27 5.15
N LYS A 121 3.15 -15.41 4.79
CA LYS A 121 2.48 -16.29 5.76
C LYS A 121 3.45 -16.83 6.81
N MET A 122 4.67 -17.16 6.42
CA MET A 122 5.71 -17.61 7.35
C MET A 122 6.16 -16.46 8.26
N ILE A 123 6.52 -15.30 7.69
CA ILE A 123 6.94 -14.12 8.46
C ILE A 123 5.88 -13.74 9.50
N ARG A 124 4.60 -13.78 9.11
CA ARG A 124 3.48 -13.46 9.98
C ARG A 124 3.36 -14.38 11.19
N ASN A 125 3.85 -15.62 11.11
CA ASN A 125 3.62 -16.66 12.12
C ASN A 125 4.91 -17.39 12.49
N HIS A 126 5.88 -16.69 13.02
CA HIS A 126 7.14 -17.23 13.58
C HIS A 126 7.94 -18.14 12.63
N ALA A 127 7.70 -18.08 11.34
CA ALA A 127 8.24 -18.98 10.32
C ALA A 127 7.87 -20.47 10.48
N GLU A 128 6.92 -20.81 11.36
CA GLU A 128 6.67 -22.20 11.78
C GLU A 128 5.44 -22.86 11.15
N ALA A 129 4.27 -22.21 11.23
CA ALA A 129 3.02 -22.95 11.19
C ALA A 129 2.51 -23.33 9.79
N VAL A 130 2.99 -22.68 8.74
CA VAL A 130 2.43 -22.88 7.40
C VAL A 130 2.97 -24.14 6.75
N LEU A 131 4.04 -24.69 7.27
CA LEU A 131 4.85 -25.71 6.63
C LEU A 131 4.61 -27.13 7.12
N ARG A 132 3.93 -27.30 8.24
CA ARG A 132 3.64 -28.63 8.83
C ARG A 132 2.88 -29.59 7.90
N LYS A 133 2.26 -29.08 6.83
CA LYS A 133 1.54 -29.90 5.84
C LYS A 133 2.38 -30.37 4.66
N ARG A 134 3.66 -29.97 4.53
CA ARG A 134 4.53 -30.37 3.42
C ARG A 134 5.57 -31.38 3.89
N LYS A 135 5.49 -32.62 3.38
CA LYS A 135 6.37 -33.74 3.75
C LYS A 135 7.88 -33.53 3.49
N ASN A 136 8.27 -32.62 2.61
CA ASN A 136 9.68 -32.38 2.21
C ASN A 136 9.96 -30.88 2.15
N PHE A 137 9.98 -30.22 3.30
CA PHE A 137 10.32 -28.79 3.34
C PHE A 137 11.77 -28.62 3.79
N PRO A 138 12.63 -27.95 3.00
CA PRO A 138 13.98 -27.65 3.47
C PRO A 138 13.90 -26.72 4.69
N LEU A 139 14.75 -26.93 5.67
CA LEU A 139 14.96 -26.00 6.77
C LEU A 139 15.21 -24.62 6.19
N ILE A 140 14.28 -23.68 6.45
CA ILE A 140 14.43 -22.30 6.01
C ILE A 140 15.03 -21.53 7.16
N ASN A 141 16.21 -20.97 6.92
CA ASN A 141 16.79 -19.99 7.81
C ASN A 141 16.05 -18.66 7.64
N MET A 142 14.94 -18.49 8.34
CA MET A 142 14.07 -17.32 8.26
C MET A 142 13.59 -16.93 9.66
N LEU A 143 13.65 -15.64 9.96
CA LEU A 143 12.99 -15.08 11.13
C LEU A 143 11.54 -14.74 10.79
N GLY A 144 10.63 -15.08 11.67
CA GLY A 144 9.23 -14.69 11.63
C GLY A 144 8.82 -14.02 12.96
N ASN A 145 7.73 -13.30 12.92
CA ASN A 145 7.19 -12.58 14.07
C ASN A 145 5.75 -13.02 14.35
N ASN A 146 5.21 -12.55 15.46
CA ASN A 146 3.79 -12.67 15.73
C ASN A 146 3.05 -11.45 15.14
N PHE A 147 2.70 -11.55 13.85
CA PHE A 147 1.88 -10.55 13.15
C PHE A 147 0.52 -11.15 12.77
N ARG A 148 0.01 -12.07 13.58
CA ARG A 148 -1.30 -12.67 13.33
C ARG A 148 -2.41 -11.67 13.62
N LEU A 149 -3.37 -11.58 12.69
CA LEU A 149 -4.66 -10.95 12.96
C LEU A 149 -5.48 -11.93 13.81
N GLY A 150 -6.05 -11.49 14.93
CA GLY A 150 -6.91 -12.32 15.77
C GLY A 150 -8.29 -12.55 15.13
N GLU A 151 -9.00 -13.56 15.59
CA GLU A 151 -10.33 -13.90 15.07
C GLU A 151 -11.36 -12.80 15.37
N ILE A 152 -11.22 -12.08 16.49
CA ILE A 152 -12.08 -10.96 16.85
C ILE A 152 -11.90 -9.82 15.84
N GLU A 153 -10.67 -9.42 15.59
CA GLU A 153 -10.32 -8.38 14.60
C GLU A 153 -10.75 -8.81 13.20
N ALA A 154 -10.58 -10.08 12.85
CA ALA A 154 -11.01 -10.61 11.55
C ALA A 154 -12.54 -10.54 11.38
N ALA A 155 -13.29 -10.88 12.41
CA ALA A 155 -14.76 -10.78 12.41
C ALA A 155 -15.23 -9.32 12.26
N ILE A 156 -14.57 -8.38 12.96
CA ILE A 156 -14.83 -6.95 12.83
C ILE A 156 -14.51 -6.50 11.40
N ALA A 157 -13.36 -6.92 10.83
CA ALA A 157 -12.94 -6.56 9.48
C ALA A 157 -13.97 -6.95 8.42
N ILE A 158 -14.57 -8.13 8.52
CA ILE A 158 -15.61 -8.60 7.59
C ILE A 158 -16.81 -7.64 7.58
N ILE A 159 -17.25 -7.20 8.75
CA ILE A 159 -18.39 -6.27 8.87
C ILE A 159 -18.01 -4.87 8.40
N GLN A 160 -16.81 -4.42 8.73
CA GLN A 160 -16.29 -3.11 8.30
C GLN A 160 -16.13 -3.04 6.77
N LEU A 161 -15.65 -4.12 6.15
CA LEU A 161 -15.49 -4.18 4.69
C LEU A 161 -16.81 -3.98 3.94
N LYS A 162 -17.93 -4.52 4.46
CA LYS A 162 -19.26 -4.28 3.89
C LYS A 162 -19.67 -2.81 3.91
N LYS A 163 -19.12 -2.00 4.81
CA LYS A 163 -19.43 -0.56 4.94
C LYS A 163 -18.50 0.32 4.09
N LEU A 164 -17.35 -0.19 3.66
CA LEU A 164 -16.26 0.59 3.06
C LEU A 164 -16.73 1.41 1.86
N LYS A 165 -17.45 0.82 0.92
CA LYS A 165 -17.97 1.52 -0.27
C LYS A 165 -18.79 2.76 0.10
N LYS A 166 -19.75 2.61 1.02
CA LYS A 166 -20.61 3.72 1.48
C LYS A 166 -19.81 4.82 2.19
N ILE A 167 -18.77 4.45 2.93
CA ILE A 167 -17.89 5.40 3.62
C ILE A 167 -17.08 6.20 2.59
N VAL A 168 -16.49 5.52 1.60
CA VAL A 168 -15.71 6.17 0.54
C VAL A 168 -16.58 7.11 -0.30
N GLU A 169 -17.77 6.69 -0.72
CA GLU A 169 -18.71 7.54 -1.45
C GLU A 169 -19.07 8.83 -0.69
N LYS A 170 -19.29 8.74 0.63
CA LYS A 170 -19.53 9.93 1.46
C LYS A 170 -18.31 10.86 1.50
N ARG A 171 -17.10 10.31 1.64
CA ARG A 171 -15.87 11.11 1.64
C ARG A 171 -15.66 11.82 0.29
N ILE A 172 -15.90 11.14 -0.82
CA ILE A 172 -15.83 11.72 -2.17
C ILE A 172 -16.82 12.89 -2.29
N LYS A 173 -18.07 12.73 -1.83
CA LYS A 173 -19.06 13.82 -1.84
C LYS A 173 -18.59 15.05 -1.03
N ILE A 174 -18.01 14.83 0.14
CA ILE A 174 -17.47 15.90 0.99
C ILE A 174 -16.29 16.57 0.31
N ALA A 175 -15.35 15.79 -0.23
CA ALA A 175 -14.18 16.33 -0.94
C ALA A 175 -14.58 17.18 -2.14
N ASN A 176 -15.53 16.72 -2.95
CA ASN A 176 -16.05 17.47 -4.10
C ASN A 176 -16.75 18.77 -3.67
N TYR A 177 -17.52 18.73 -2.58
CA TYR A 177 -18.14 19.93 -2.02
C TYR A 177 -17.11 20.95 -1.56
N LEU A 178 -16.10 20.51 -0.79
CA LEU A 178 -15.02 21.37 -0.31
C LEU A 178 -14.23 21.96 -1.49
N THR A 179 -13.83 21.13 -2.45
CA THR A 179 -13.12 21.58 -3.65
C THR A 179 -13.90 22.65 -4.39
N LYS A 180 -15.23 22.47 -4.57
CA LYS A 180 -16.09 23.47 -5.20
C LYS A 180 -16.09 24.79 -4.44
N LYS A 181 -16.17 24.75 -3.11
CA LYS A 181 -16.18 25.96 -2.27
C LYS A 181 -14.83 26.66 -2.22
N LEU A 182 -13.75 25.89 -2.17
CA LEU A 182 -12.40 26.42 -2.07
C LEU A 182 -11.84 26.97 -3.39
N LYS A 183 -12.44 26.65 -4.54
CA LYS A 183 -12.05 27.22 -5.85
C LYS A 183 -12.13 28.73 -5.93
N GLU A 184 -12.91 29.36 -5.09
CA GLU A 184 -13.06 30.82 -5.02
C GLU A 184 -11.80 31.52 -4.47
N PHE A 185 -10.95 30.77 -3.74
CA PHE A 185 -9.72 31.29 -3.12
C PHE A 185 -8.51 31.06 -4.04
N LYS A 186 -8.12 32.10 -4.77
CA LYS A 186 -6.99 32.03 -5.73
C LYS A 186 -5.63 31.72 -5.09
N SER A 187 -5.48 31.93 -3.79
CA SER A 187 -4.26 31.61 -3.04
C SER A 187 -4.11 30.12 -2.71
N LEU A 188 -5.11 29.30 -2.97
CA LEU A 188 -5.09 27.88 -2.68
C LEU A 188 -4.81 27.07 -3.94
N ILE A 189 -3.85 26.17 -3.84
CA ILE A 189 -3.64 25.10 -4.83
C ILE A 189 -4.45 23.90 -4.36
N LEU A 190 -5.48 23.55 -5.11
CA LEU A 190 -6.36 22.44 -4.77
C LEU A 190 -5.89 21.17 -5.45
N PRO A 191 -6.00 20.00 -4.78
CA PRO A 191 -5.72 18.73 -5.39
C PRO A 191 -6.61 18.51 -6.62
N GLN A 192 -6.06 18.00 -7.70
CA GLN A 192 -6.86 17.63 -8.86
C GLN A 192 -7.81 16.48 -8.48
N SER A 193 -9.09 16.63 -8.82
CA SER A 193 -10.04 15.53 -8.74
C SER A 193 -9.86 14.66 -9.97
N TYR A 194 -9.55 13.39 -9.79
CA TYR A 194 -9.63 12.42 -10.87
C TYR A 194 -11.08 11.94 -10.94
N ASN A 195 -11.76 12.32 -12.00
CA ASN A 195 -13.01 11.65 -12.42
C ASN A 195 -12.57 10.46 -13.28
N ASP A 196 -12.49 9.29 -12.67
CA ASP A 196 -12.39 8.01 -13.40
C ASP A 196 -13.75 7.33 -13.43
#